data_f7e268ffdc9690323534307562e3e3b6
#
_entry.id   f7e268ffdc9690323534307562e3e3b6
#
_cell.length_a   1.000
_cell.length_b   1.000
_cell.length_c   1.000
_cell.angle_alpha   90.00
_cell.angle_beta   90.00
_cell.angle_gamma   90.00
#
_symmetry.space_group_name_H-M   'P 1'
#
loop_
_entity.id
_entity.type
_entity.pdbx_description
1 polymer ?
#
loop_
_entity_poly.entity_id
_entity_poly.type
_entity_poly.pdbx_seq_one_letter_code
_entity_poly.pdbx_strand_id
1 'polypeptide(L)'
;MARSANQKLKCLYLRQFLLQNTDEEHPATIPQMVEYLARHDIPAERKSLYDDIDALRQWGLDVEYRKAQNGGYYVASRDFQLPELKLLVDAVQSSKFLSLRKSNELISKLEKLASRYEAQALRRQVYVTHRVKNMNESIYYNVDALHSAIAAGSRITFRYFDWDTTGKKSYRHGGKRYQVSPWALLWDDENYYLVGYDAEHGERRHYRVDKMESITQTGEKRLGQTLFAGFDPAEYSRKVFGMYGGEPQRITLQFTNDKNSCLLYTSDAA
;
A
#
# COMPACT_ATOMS: atom_id res chain seq x y z
N MET A 1 -17.79 -31.04 -34.62
CA MET A 1 -16.46 -30.41 -34.68
C MET A 1 -15.83 -30.46 -33.29
N ALA A 2 -14.66 -31.08 -33.16
CA ALA A 2 -13.95 -31.10 -31.88
C ALA A 2 -13.59 -29.65 -31.49
N ARG A 3 -14.07 -29.17 -30.34
CA ARG A 3 -13.66 -27.90 -29.78
C ARG A 3 -12.15 -27.99 -29.49
N SER A 4 -11.35 -27.14 -30.13
CA SER A 4 -9.91 -27.11 -29.84
C SER A 4 -9.70 -26.90 -28.34
N ALA A 5 -8.72 -27.60 -27.76
CA ALA A 5 -8.28 -27.37 -26.40
C ALA A 5 -7.99 -25.87 -26.25
N ASN A 6 -8.34 -25.28 -25.11
CA ASN A 6 -8.08 -23.87 -24.78
C ASN A 6 -9.00 -22.79 -25.39
N GLN A 7 -10.02 -23.11 -26.21
CA GLN A 7 -10.95 -22.10 -26.73
C GLN A 7 -11.66 -21.29 -25.62
N LYS A 8 -11.90 -21.90 -24.47
CA LYS A 8 -12.47 -21.20 -23.30
C LYS A 8 -11.53 -20.13 -22.72
N LEU A 9 -10.22 -20.26 -22.91
CA LEU A 9 -9.20 -19.33 -22.43
C LEU A 9 -8.96 -18.18 -23.41
N LYS A 10 -9.48 -18.26 -24.63
CA LYS A 10 -9.25 -17.29 -25.72
C LYS A 10 -9.55 -15.85 -25.29
N CYS A 11 -10.74 -15.58 -24.77
CA CYS A 11 -11.13 -14.24 -24.32
C CYS A 11 -10.28 -13.76 -23.14
N LEU A 12 -9.84 -14.65 -22.23
CA LEU A 12 -8.98 -14.29 -21.11
C LEU A 12 -7.59 -13.85 -21.59
N TYR A 13 -6.99 -14.60 -22.52
CA TYR A 13 -5.70 -14.22 -23.11
C TYR A 13 -5.83 -12.97 -23.99
N LEU A 14 -6.92 -12.82 -24.73
CA LEU A 14 -7.18 -11.61 -25.52
C LEU A 14 -7.33 -10.38 -24.64
N ARG A 15 -8.09 -10.49 -23.54
CA ARG A 15 -8.19 -9.44 -22.51
C ARG A 15 -6.83 -9.10 -21.93
N GLN A 16 -6.06 -10.10 -21.53
CA GLN A 16 -4.71 -9.89 -20.99
C GLN A 16 -3.81 -9.17 -22.00
N PHE A 17 -3.84 -9.60 -23.26
CA PHE A 17 -3.08 -8.95 -24.32
C PHE A 17 -3.45 -7.48 -24.46
N LEU A 18 -4.73 -7.17 -24.58
CA LEU A 18 -5.21 -5.79 -24.73
C LEU A 18 -4.81 -4.92 -23.55
N LEU A 19 -5.00 -5.37 -22.30
CA LEU A 19 -4.63 -4.63 -21.11
C LEU A 19 -3.13 -4.40 -20.99
N GLN A 20 -2.29 -5.36 -21.37
CA GLN A 20 -0.85 -5.26 -21.19
C GLN A 20 -0.12 -4.62 -22.36
N ASN A 21 -0.64 -4.74 -23.58
CA ASN A 21 0.10 -4.38 -24.79
C ASN A 21 -0.53 -3.25 -25.58
N THR A 22 -1.59 -2.61 -25.10
CA THR A 22 -2.22 -1.52 -25.82
C THR A 22 -2.51 -0.33 -24.92
N ASP A 23 -2.47 0.85 -25.50
CA ASP A 23 -2.95 2.12 -25.01
C ASP A 23 -3.30 3.00 -26.24
N GLU A 24 -3.75 4.23 -26.02
CA GLU A 24 -4.15 5.14 -27.09
C GLU A 24 -3.03 5.38 -28.12
N GLU A 25 -1.76 5.44 -27.68
CA GLU A 25 -0.61 5.68 -28.56
C GLU A 25 -0.12 4.39 -29.24
N HIS A 26 -0.42 3.23 -28.66
CA HIS A 26 0.03 1.90 -29.09
C HIS A 26 -1.13 0.93 -29.32
N PRO A 27 -1.99 1.19 -30.32
CA PRO A 27 -3.07 0.27 -30.67
C PRO A 27 -2.51 -1.01 -31.28
N ALA A 28 -3.18 -2.12 -31.09
CA ALA A 28 -2.81 -3.42 -31.66
C ALA A 28 -3.70 -3.83 -32.81
N THR A 29 -3.09 -4.44 -33.82
CA THR A 29 -3.79 -4.98 -35.00
C THR A 29 -4.29 -6.39 -34.75
N ILE A 30 -5.30 -6.83 -35.51
CA ILE A 30 -5.80 -8.23 -35.47
C ILE A 30 -4.70 -9.26 -35.72
N PRO A 31 -3.76 -9.08 -36.68
CA PRO A 31 -2.65 -10.02 -36.83
C PRO A 31 -1.78 -10.19 -35.59
N GLN A 32 -1.50 -9.12 -34.87
CA GLN A 32 -0.74 -9.18 -33.61
C GLN A 32 -1.48 -9.96 -32.51
N MET A 33 -2.80 -9.83 -32.43
CA MET A 33 -3.63 -10.61 -31.51
C MET A 33 -3.64 -12.10 -31.87
N VAL A 34 -3.76 -12.43 -33.18
CA VAL A 34 -3.67 -13.81 -33.67
C VAL A 34 -2.32 -14.41 -33.31
N GLU A 35 -1.23 -13.71 -33.57
CA GLU A 35 0.13 -14.15 -33.23
C GLU A 35 0.30 -14.39 -31.75
N TYR A 36 -0.20 -13.47 -30.91
CA TYR A 36 -0.13 -13.63 -29.45
C TYR A 36 -0.89 -14.86 -28.96
N LEU A 37 -2.11 -15.08 -29.45
CA LEU A 37 -2.92 -16.26 -29.11
C LEU A 37 -2.26 -17.55 -29.60
N ALA A 38 -1.66 -17.55 -30.79
CA ALA A 38 -0.95 -18.71 -31.33
C ALA A 38 0.26 -19.11 -30.45
N ARG A 39 0.96 -18.16 -29.80
CA ARG A 39 2.04 -18.43 -28.83
C ARG A 39 1.55 -19.14 -27.55
N HIS A 40 0.24 -19.13 -27.33
CA HIS A 40 -0.42 -19.81 -26.21
C HIS A 40 -1.21 -21.06 -26.66
N ASP A 41 -0.89 -21.59 -27.82
CA ASP A 41 -1.57 -22.74 -28.42
C ASP A 41 -3.09 -22.53 -28.58
N ILE A 42 -3.52 -21.29 -28.88
CA ILE A 42 -4.90 -20.91 -29.09
C ILE A 42 -5.05 -20.47 -30.55
N PRO A 43 -5.53 -21.33 -31.45
CA PRO A 43 -5.80 -20.92 -32.81
C PRO A 43 -6.98 -19.94 -32.86
N ALA A 44 -6.80 -18.84 -33.56
CA ALA A 44 -7.80 -17.80 -33.69
C ALA A 44 -7.87 -17.30 -35.13
N GLU A 45 -9.08 -17.21 -35.66
CA GLU A 45 -9.34 -16.63 -36.95
C GLU A 45 -9.73 -15.16 -36.81
N ARG A 46 -9.37 -14.35 -37.81
CA ARG A 46 -9.65 -12.91 -37.81
C ARG A 46 -11.13 -12.60 -37.52
N LYS A 47 -12.07 -13.32 -38.15
CA LYS A 47 -13.49 -13.08 -37.99
C LYS A 47 -13.97 -13.31 -36.56
N SER A 48 -13.50 -14.38 -35.92
CA SER A 48 -13.89 -14.70 -34.54
C SER A 48 -13.31 -13.74 -33.51
N LEU A 49 -12.22 -13.02 -33.82
CA LEU A 49 -11.65 -12.01 -32.89
C LEU A 49 -12.53 -10.76 -32.81
N TYR A 50 -13.24 -10.38 -33.84
CA TYR A 50 -14.22 -9.30 -33.77
C TYR A 50 -15.33 -9.62 -32.76
N ASP A 51 -15.87 -10.83 -32.83
CA ASP A 51 -16.90 -11.31 -31.91
C ASP A 51 -16.35 -11.36 -30.46
N ASP A 52 -15.09 -11.79 -30.27
CA ASP A 52 -14.45 -11.85 -28.98
C ASP A 52 -14.20 -10.44 -28.40
N ILE A 53 -13.79 -9.47 -29.22
CA ILE A 53 -13.62 -8.06 -28.81
C ILE A 53 -14.98 -7.49 -28.42
N ASP A 54 -16.03 -7.75 -29.15
CA ASP A 54 -17.37 -7.27 -28.81
C ASP A 54 -17.88 -7.93 -27.51
N ALA A 55 -17.58 -9.22 -27.30
CA ALA A 55 -17.87 -9.87 -26.02
C ALA A 55 -17.11 -9.21 -24.84
N LEU A 56 -15.84 -8.84 -25.04
CA LEU A 56 -15.07 -8.10 -24.01
C LEU A 56 -15.65 -6.72 -23.73
N ARG A 57 -16.14 -6.00 -24.75
CA ARG A 57 -16.85 -4.73 -24.59
C ARG A 57 -18.14 -4.90 -23.78
N GLN A 58 -18.95 -5.92 -24.11
CA GLN A 58 -20.16 -6.25 -23.37
C GLN A 58 -19.87 -6.63 -21.92
N TRP A 59 -18.73 -7.27 -21.67
CA TRP A 59 -18.26 -7.59 -20.32
C TRP A 59 -17.80 -6.35 -19.53
N GLY A 60 -17.57 -5.19 -20.20
CA GLY A 60 -17.19 -3.93 -19.58
C GLY A 60 -15.74 -3.48 -19.82
N LEU A 61 -14.99 -4.16 -20.70
CA LEU A 61 -13.67 -3.67 -21.11
C LEU A 61 -13.84 -2.60 -22.18
N ASP A 62 -13.35 -1.40 -21.90
CA ASP A 62 -13.43 -0.25 -22.81
C ASP A 62 -12.39 -0.39 -23.94
N VAL A 63 -12.76 -1.09 -25.00
CA VAL A 63 -11.90 -1.32 -26.18
C VAL A 63 -12.36 -0.43 -27.31
N GLU A 64 -11.50 0.46 -27.74
CA GLU A 64 -11.73 1.35 -28.88
C GLU A 64 -10.90 0.95 -30.11
N TYR A 65 -11.29 1.48 -31.25
CA TYR A 65 -10.57 1.33 -32.52
C TYR A 65 -10.09 2.66 -33.05
N ARG A 66 -8.77 2.82 -33.18
CA ARG A 66 -8.14 4.00 -33.77
C ARG A 66 -8.00 3.82 -35.29
N LYS A 67 -8.60 4.73 -36.06
CA LYS A 67 -8.38 4.81 -37.51
C LYS A 67 -7.14 5.66 -37.78
N ALA A 68 -6.04 5.03 -38.13
CA ALA A 68 -4.81 5.69 -38.55
C ALA A 68 -3.99 4.75 -39.46
N GLN A 69 -2.89 5.22 -40.05
CA GLN A 69 -1.99 4.39 -40.84
C GLN A 69 -1.48 3.17 -40.05
N ASN A 70 -1.28 3.36 -38.72
CA ASN A 70 -1.00 2.27 -37.75
C ASN A 70 -2.20 2.04 -36.83
N GLY A 71 -3.41 1.96 -37.39
CA GLY A 71 -4.63 1.82 -36.62
C GLY A 71 -4.81 0.42 -36.04
N GLY A 72 -5.58 0.35 -34.97
CA GLY A 72 -5.86 -0.92 -34.26
C GLY A 72 -6.75 -0.74 -33.06
N TYR A 73 -6.90 -1.79 -32.30
CA TYR A 73 -7.68 -1.81 -31.06
C TYR A 73 -6.80 -1.48 -29.87
N TYR A 74 -7.35 -0.74 -28.92
CA TYR A 74 -6.68 -0.40 -27.67
C TYR A 74 -7.68 -0.29 -26.52
N VAL A 75 -7.20 -0.38 -25.29
CA VAL A 75 -8.00 -0.14 -24.09
C VAL A 75 -7.96 1.35 -23.79
N ALA A 76 -9.13 2.01 -23.90
CA ALA A 76 -9.26 3.45 -23.74
C ALA A 76 -9.31 3.88 -22.28
N SER A 77 -10.01 3.12 -21.41
CA SER A 77 -10.05 3.39 -19.99
C SER A 77 -9.61 2.20 -19.15
N ARG A 78 -9.04 2.48 -17.99
CA ARG A 78 -8.55 1.52 -17.01
C ARG A 78 -9.06 1.88 -15.63
N ASP A 79 -9.01 0.93 -14.69
CA ASP A 79 -9.38 1.16 -13.28
C ASP A 79 -8.60 2.33 -12.66
N PHE A 80 -7.33 2.49 -13.09
CA PHE A 80 -6.47 3.61 -12.71
C PHE A 80 -5.93 4.33 -13.94
N GLN A 81 -6.00 5.64 -13.91
CA GLN A 81 -5.34 6.48 -14.91
C GLN A 81 -3.83 6.59 -14.63
N LEU A 82 -3.02 6.83 -15.65
CA LEU A 82 -1.57 6.93 -15.51
C LEU A 82 -1.12 7.98 -14.48
N PRO A 83 -1.73 9.19 -14.35
CA PRO A 83 -1.40 10.12 -13.29
C PRO A 83 -1.65 9.58 -11.88
N GLU A 84 -2.74 8.82 -11.68
CA GLU A 84 -3.06 8.20 -10.39
C GLU A 84 -2.03 7.14 -10.02
N LEU A 85 -1.65 6.28 -10.97
CA LEU A 85 -0.58 5.31 -10.78
C LEU A 85 0.75 5.96 -10.44
N LYS A 86 1.08 7.10 -11.06
CA LYS A 86 2.28 7.89 -10.71
C LYS A 86 2.25 8.34 -9.25
N LEU A 87 1.13 8.87 -8.78
CA LEU A 87 0.97 9.29 -7.39
C LEU A 87 1.11 8.11 -6.41
N LEU A 88 0.54 6.95 -6.76
CA LEU A 88 0.67 5.73 -5.95
C LEU A 88 2.12 5.24 -5.90
N VAL A 89 2.83 5.24 -7.02
CA VAL A 89 4.26 4.89 -7.08
C VAL A 89 5.08 5.86 -6.24
N ASP A 90 4.83 7.16 -6.34
CA ASP A 90 5.53 8.18 -5.55
C ASP A 90 5.27 8.02 -4.05
N ALA A 91 4.02 7.73 -3.65
CA ALA A 91 3.67 7.44 -2.25
C ALA A 91 4.41 6.21 -1.71
N VAL A 92 4.48 5.12 -2.49
CA VAL A 92 5.24 3.91 -2.12
C VAL A 92 6.74 4.19 -2.06
N GLN A 93 7.26 4.95 -3.03
CA GLN A 93 8.69 5.26 -3.11
C GLN A 93 9.13 6.20 -1.99
N SER A 94 8.31 7.20 -1.64
CA SER A 94 8.61 8.17 -0.58
C SER A 94 8.44 7.61 0.83
N SER A 95 7.68 6.55 1.01
CA SER A 95 7.40 5.98 2.32
C SER A 95 8.68 5.50 3.03
N LYS A 96 8.98 6.03 4.21
CA LYS A 96 10.04 5.54 5.10
C LYS A 96 9.66 4.22 5.78
N PHE A 97 8.36 3.98 5.93
CA PHE A 97 7.81 2.81 6.57
C PHE A 97 8.16 1.51 5.82
N LEU A 98 8.13 1.56 4.49
CA LEU A 98 8.41 0.39 3.65
C LEU A 98 9.91 0.18 3.45
N SER A 99 10.35 -1.08 3.49
CA SER A 99 11.70 -1.43 3.06
C SER A 99 11.89 -1.20 1.55
N LEU A 100 13.12 -1.05 1.11
CA LEU A 100 13.43 -0.89 -0.33
C LEU A 100 12.89 -2.07 -1.16
N ARG A 101 13.10 -3.29 -0.66
CA ARG A 101 12.62 -4.51 -1.31
C ARG A 101 11.09 -4.50 -1.45
N LYS A 102 10.37 -4.16 -0.37
CA LYS A 102 8.89 -4.15 -0.38
C LYS A 102 8.34 -3.04 -1.26
N SER A 103 8.99 -1.89 -1.30
CA SER A 103 8.63 -0.80 -2.23
C SER A 103 8.74 -1.26 -3.69
N ASN A 104 9.85 -1.88 -4.07
CA ASN A 104 10.05 -2.38 -5.44
C ASN A 104 9.02 -3.46 -5.81
N GLU A 105 8.69 -4.34 -4.88
CA GLU A 105 7.64 -5.35 -5.06
C GLU A 105 6.26 -4.73 -5.33
N LEU A 106 5.88 -3.71 -4.55
CA LEU A 106 4.62 -3.00 -4.71
C LEU A 106 4.58 -2.20 -6.01
N ILE A 107 5.66 -1.50 -6.34
CA ILE A 107 5.79 -0.77 -7.61
C ILE A 107 5.63 -1.72 -8.79
N SER A 108 6.29 -2.88 -8.77
CA SER A 108 6.13 -3.89 -9.82
C SER A 108 4.70 -4.44 -9.96
N LYS A 109 3.89 -4.40 -8.89
CA LYS A 109 2.47 -4.74 -8.94
C LYS A 109 1.64 -3.60 -9.54
N LEU A 110 1.94 -2.35 -9.19
CA LEU A 110 1.29 -1.16 -9.77
C LEU A 110 1.56 -1.04 -11.27
N GLU A 111 2.78 -1.32 -11.71
CA GLU A 111 3.16 -1.34 -13.14
C GLU A 111 2.28 -2.28 -13.97
N LYS A 112 1.79 -3.38 -13.39
CA LYS A 112 0.91 -4.34 -14.09
C LYS A 112 -0.51 -3.81 -14.33
N LEU A 113 -0.89 -2.72 -13.69
CA LEU A 113 -2.19 -2.07 -13.88
C LEU A 113 -2.19 -1.13 -15.11
N ALA A 114 -1.03 -0.80 -15.63
CA ALA A 114 -0.82 0.00 -16.83
C ALA A 114 -0.47 -0.87 -18.06
N SER A 115 -0.45 -0.26 -19.25
CA SER A 115 0.17 -0.89 -20.40
C SER A 115 1.69 -1.04 -20.20
N ARG A 116 2.34 -1.93 -20.92
CA ARG A 116 3.81 -2.08 -20.88
C ARG A 116 4.56 -0.78 -21.25
N TYR A 117 3.93 0.07 -22.05
CA TYR A 117 4.50 1.33 -22.51
C TYR A 117 4.36 2.39 -21.40
N GLU A 118 3.17 2.52 -20.82
CA GLU A 118 2.93 3.40 -19.67
C GLU A 118 3.73 2.97 -18.44
N ALA A 119 3.91 1.66 -18.21
CA ALA A 119 4.71 1.13 -17.12
C ALA A 119 6.17 1.62 -17.16
N GLN A 120 6.72 1.86 -18.34
CA GLN A 120 8.05 2.48 -18.46
C GLN A 120 8.09 3.91 -17.92
N ALA A 121 6.98 4.65 -18.05
CA ALA A 121 6.88 6.01 -17.48
C ALA A 121 6.73 5.98 -15.94
N LEU A 122 6.20 4.90 -15.36
CA LEU A 122 6.11 4.71 -13.92
C LEU A 122 7.46 4.42 -13.26
N ARG A 123 8.42 3.86 -14.00
CA ARG A 123 9.79 3.61 -13.53
C ARG A 123 10.64 4.86 -13.40
N ARG A 124 10.13 6.03 -13.82
CA ARG A 124 10.81 7.30 -13.61
C ARG A 124 10.93 7.56 -12.13
N GLN A 125 12.15 7.48 -11.66
CA GLN A 125 12.49 7.62 -10.26
C GLN A 125 12.16 9.04 -9.77
N VAL A 126 11.21 9.15 -8.87
CA VAL A 126 11.23 10.26 -7.94
C VAL A 126 12.40 9.98 -7.00
N TYR A 127 13.51 10.71 -7.20
CA TYR A 127 14.64 10.60 -6.28
C TYR A 127 14.24 11.25 -4.95
N VAL A 128 13.86 10.45 -3.99
CA VAL A 128 13.64 10.90 -2.64
C VAL A 128 15.01 10.99 -1.97
N THR A 129 15.62 12.18 -2.02
CA THR A 129 16.91 12.43 -1.39
C THR A 129 16.79 12.33 0.13
N HIS A 130 17.78 11.67 0.78
CA HIS A 130 17.96 11.59 2.23
C HIS A 130 16.89 10.80 3.02
N ARG A 131 16.10 9.92 2.40
CA ARG A 131 15.18 9.05 3.13
C ARG A 131 15.76 7.65 3.32
N VAL A 132 16.19 7.36 4.54
CA VAL A 132 16.57 6.00 4.95
C VAL A 132 15.27 5.19 5.09
N LYS A 133 15.13 4.16 4.26
CA LYS A 133 14.00 3.23 4.35
C LYS A 133 14.16 2.27 5.52
N ASN A 134 13.04 1.77 6.02
CA ASN A 134 13.02 0.81 7.11
C ASN A 134 13.75 -0.49 6.71
N MET A 135 14.50 -1.06 7.66
CA MET A 135 15.21 -2.34 7.47
C MET A 135 14.36 -3.54 7.93
N ASN A 136 13.22 -3.31 8.59
CA ASN A 136 12.37 -4.38 9.08
C ASN A 136 11.42 -4.88 8.00
N GLU A 137 11.75 -5.98 7.35
CA GLU A 137 10.91 -6.61 6.32
C GLU A 137 9.58 -7.16 6.85
N SER A 138 9.48 -7.40 8.17
CA SER A 138 8.26 -7.95 8.80
C SER A 138 7.20 -6.90 9.12
N ILE A 139 7.52 -5.61 8.94
CA ILE A 139 6.68 -4.51 9.45
C ILE A 139 5.22 -4.57 8.93
N TYR A 140 5.04 -4.90 7.69
CA TYR A 140 3.73 -5.00 7.06
C TYR A 140 2.91 -6.18 7.64
N TYR A 141 3.56 -7.31 7.96
CA TYR A 141 2.92 -8.42 8.66
C TYR A 141 2.59 -8.07 10.11
N ASN A 142 3.44 -7.26 10.75
CA ASN A 142 3.18 -6.76 12.10
C ASN A 142 1.91 -5.91 12.14
N VAL A 143 1.72 -5.03 11.16
CA VAL A 143 0.50 -4.20 11.06
C VAL A 143 -0.74 -5.07 10.89
N ASP A 144 -0.69 -6.06 10.01
CA ASP A 144 -1.81 -6.98 9.77
C ASP A 144 -2.14 -7.81 11.02
N ALA A 145 -1.13 -8.34 11.70
CA ALA A 145 -1.30 -9.07 12.96
C ALA A 145 -1.92 -8.21 14.06
N LEU A 146 -1.55 -6.92 14.14
CA LEU A 146 -2.11 -5.98 15.11
C LEU A 146 -3.55 -5.62 14.76
N HIS A 147 -3.89 -5.37 13.50
CA HIS A 147 -5.28 -5.16 13.08
C HIS A 147 -6.16 -6.36 13.46
N SER A 148 -5.68 -7.56 13.16
CA SER A 148 -6.40 -8.79 13.52
C SER A 148 -6.59 -8.95 15.03
N ALA A 149 -5.57 -8.64 15.84
CA ALA A 149 -5.66 -8.71 17.30
C ALA A 149 -6.62 -7.66 17.90
N ILE A 150 -6.60 -6.43 17.34
CA ILE A 150 -7.52 -5.34 17.73
C ILE A 150 -8.96 -5.73 17.42
N ALA A 151 -9.22 -6.25 16.21
CA ALA A 151 -10.54 -6.68 15.78
C ALA A 151 -11.07 -7.84 16.64
N ALA A 152 -10.21 -8.81 16.98
CA ALA A 152 -10.56 -9.94 17.85
C ALA A 152 -10.67 -9.56 19.33
N GLY A 153 -10.26 -8.35 19.73
CA GLY A 153 -10.19 -7.97 21.14
C GLY A 153 -9.26 -8.87 21.96
N SER A 154 -8.19 -9.38 21.33
CA SER A 154 -7.25 -10.32 21.92
C SER A 154 -6.00 -9.62 22.43
N ARG A 155 -5.45 -10.10 23.57
CA ARG A 155 -4.12 -9.71 24.03
C ARG A 155 -3.04 -10.27 23.10
N ILE A 156 -1.91 -9.59 23.06
CA ILE A 156 -0.75 -9.99 22.26
C ILE A 156 0.50 -10.11 23.10
N THR A 157 1.44 -10.91 22.62
CA THR A 157 2.82 -10.89 23.07
C THR A 157 3.75 -10.59 21.92
N PHE A 158 4.84 -9.88 22.19
CA PHE A 158 5.86 -9.55 21.19
C PHE A 158 7.22 -9.28 21.84
N ARG A 159 8.30 -9.27 21.06
CA ARG A 159 9.60 -8.75 21.46
C ARG A 159 9.77 -7.34 20.94
N TYR A 160 10.45 -6.49 21.69
CA TYR A 160 10.71 -5.10 21.31
C TYR A 160 12.22 -4.84 21.23
N PHE A 161 12.66 -4.20 20.15
CA PHE A 161 14.08 -3.97 19.89
C PHE A 161 14.35 -2.55 19.41
N ASP A 162 15.59 -2.12 19.57
CA ASP A 162 16.16 -0.94 18.93
C ASP A 162 17.26 -1.39 17.95
N TRP A 163 17.52 -0.58 16.93
CA TRP A 163 18.67 -0.77 16.08
C TRP A 163 19.90 -0.16 16.75
N ASP A 164 20.99 -0.90 16.83
CA ASP A 164 22.28 -0.35 17.27
C ASP A 164 22.99 0.41 16.14
N THR A 165 24.11 1.03 16.46
CA THR A 165 24.91 1.80 15.50
C THR A 165 25.53 0.95 14.38
N THR A 166 25.52 -0.38 14.53
CA THR A 166 26.00 -1.34 13.53
C THR A 166 24.88 -1.91 12.66
N GLY A 167 23.61 -1.48 12.88
CA GLY A 167 22.43 -1.98 12.17
C GLY A 167 21.95 -3.36 12.66
N LYS A 168 22.37 -3.80 13.85
CA LYS A 168 21.89 -5.03 14.49
C LYS A 168 20.76 -4.72 15.46
N LYS A 169 19.87 -5.72 15.66
CA LYS A 169 18.77 -5.62 16.64
C LYS A 169 19.31 -5.78 18.06
N SER A 170 19.03 -4.80 18.91
CA SER A 170 19.27 -4.85 20.35
C SER A 170 17.92 -4.98 21.06
N TYR A 171 17.64 -6.15 21.64
CA TYR A 171 16.35 -6.39 22.31
C TYR A 171 16.30 -5.74 23.68
N ARG A 172 15.22 -5.01 23.96
CA ARG A 172 14.97 -4.43 25.27
C ARG A 172 14.69 -5.53 26.29
N HIS A 173 15.03 -5.27 27.55
CA HIS A 173 14.85 -6.18 28.68
C HIS A 173 15.38 -7.61 28.42
N GLY A 174 16.55 -7.73 27.74
CA GLY A 174 17.15 -9.02 27.44
C GLY A 174 16.31 -9.92 26.54
N GLY A 175 15.40 -9.36 25.75
CA GLY A 175 14.51 -10.12 24.87
C GLY A 175 13.25 -10.65 25.53
N LYS A 176 12.93 -10.25 26.78
CA LYS A 176 11.65 -10.57 27.44
C LYS A 176 10.49 -10.21 26.52
N ARG A 177 9.48 -11.07 26.46
CA ARG A 177 8.25 -10.76 25.70
C ARG A 177 7.39 -9.79 26.48
N TYR A 178 6.99 -8.74 25.81
CA TYR A 178 5.94 -7.83 26.30
C TYR A 178 4.59 -8.50 26.16
N GLN A 179 3.68 -8.25 27.10
CA GLN A 179 2.28 -8.69 27.03
C GLN A 179 1.39 -7.46 27.12
N VAL A 180 0.68 -7.16 26.04
CA VAL A 180 -0.06 -5.90 25.88
C VAL A 180 -1.44 -6.18 25.32
N SER A 181 -2.43 -5.41 25.75
CA SER A 181 -3.77 -5.39 25.18
C SER A 181 -3.85 -4.32 24.10
N PRO A 182 -3.93 -4.65 22.80
CA PRO A 182 -3.93 -3.68 21.70
C PRO A 182 -5.29 -3.00 21.61
N TRP A 183 -5.29 -1.67 21.45
CA TRP A 183 -6.51 -0.86 21.36
C TRP A 183 -6.65 -0.09 20.08
N ALA A 184 -5.59 0.55 19.60
CA ALA A 184 -5.60 1.27 18.34
C ALA A 184 -4.24 1.24 17.66
N LEU A 185 -4.25 1.39 16.33
CA LEU A 185 -3.08 1.72 15.54
C LEU A 185 -3.22 3.18 15.09
N LEU A 186 -2.18 3.96 15.35
CA LEU A 186 -2.08 5.35 14.91
C LEU A 186 -0.96 5.47 13.88
N TRP A 187 -1.14 6.36 12.93
CA TRP A 187 -0.12 6.75 11.98
C TRP A 187 0.35 8.16 12.31
N ASP A 188 1.64 8.30 12.62
CA ASP A 188 2.25 9.58 12.96
C ASP A 188 3.70 9.62 12.45
N ASP A 189 4.11 10.74 11.86
CA ASP A 189 5.43 10.96 11.26
C ASP A 189 5.96 9.73 10.47
N GLU A 190 5.13 9.24 9.56
CA GLU A 190 5.44 8.09 8.68
C GLU A 190 5.74 6.77 9.43
N ASN A 191 5.25 6.61 10.66
CA ASN A 191 5.36 5.39 11.45
C ASN A 191 3.99 4.94 11.98
N TYR A 192 3.80 3.62 12.09
CA TYR A 192 2.71 3.06 12.86
C TYR A 192 3.07 2.94 14.32
N TYR A 193 2.14 3.35 15.16
CA TYR A 193 2.21 3.21 16.61
C TYR A 193 1.03 2.38 17.11
N LEU A 194 1.34 1.34 17.87
CA LEU A 194 0.35 0.63 18.66
C LEU A 194 0.09 1.40 19.93
N VAL A 195 -1.16 1.78 20.16
CA VAL A 195 -1.63 2.24 21.47
C VAL A 195 -2.24 1.05 22.18
N GLY A 196 -1.66 0.67 23.30
CA GLY A 196 -2.07 -0.50 24.06
C GLY A 196 -2.12 -0.27 25.55
N TYR A 197 -2.81 -1.15 26.27
CA TYR A 197 -2.79 -1.23 27.72
C TYR A 197 -1.71 -2.22 28.17
N ASP A 198 -0.78 -1.74 28.94
CA ASP A 198 0.25 -2.55 29.59
C ASP A 198 -0.22 -2.94 30.99
N ALA A 199 -0.53 -4.22 31.20
CA ALA A 199 -1.04 -4.71 32.47
C ALA A 199 0.03 -4.76 33.57
N GLU A 200 1.32 -4.86 33.22
CA GLU A 200 2.44 -4.85 34.18
C GLU A 200 2.57 -3.49 34.87
N HIS A 201 2.26 -2.41 34.14
CA HIS A 201 2.38 -1.04 34.66
C HIS A 201 1.02 -0.36 34.92
N GLY A 202 -0.09 -0.98 34.50
CA GLY A 202 -1.43 -0.44 34.68
C GLY A 202 -1.75 0.80 33.83
N GLU A 203 -1.01 1.07 32.77
CA GLU A 203 -1.07 2.31 32.02
C GLU A 203 -1.19 2.11 30.51
N ARG A 204 -1.54 3.20 29.80
CA ARG A 204 -1.52 3.29 28.34
C ARG A 204 -0.10 3.51 27.86
N ARG A 205 0.36 2.70 26.92
CA ARG A 205 1.68 2.80 26.30
C ARG A 205 1.63 2.80 24.78
N HIS A 206 2.66 3.41 24.20
CA HIS A 206 2.88 3.45 22.76
C HIS A 206 4.06 2.59 22.37
N TYR A 207 3.88 1.82 21.29
CA TYR A 207 4.95 0.98 20.75
C TYR A 207 5.05 1.23 19.23
N ARG A 208 6.24 1.60 18.77
CA ARG A 208 6.49 1.69 17.33
C ARG A 208 6.46 0.30 16.72
N VAL A 209 5.64 0.14 15.68
CA VAL A 209 5.41 -1.18 15.05
C VAL A 209 6.64 -1.70 14.32
N ASP A 210 7.48 -0.81 13.81
CA ASP A 210 8.76 -1.15 13.16
C ASP A 210 9.79 -1.76 14.11
N LYS A 211 9.63 -1.56 15.43
CA LYS A 211 10.48 -2.11 16.48
C LYS A 211 9.89 -3.36 17.15
N MET A 212 8.74 -3.82 16.68
CA MET A 212 8.10 -5.04 17.19
C MET A 212 8.50 -6.26 16.38
N GLU A 213 8.60 -7.40 17.05
CA GLU A 213 8.93 -8.67 16.41
C GLU A 213 8.18 -9.84 17.06
N SER A 214 7.84 -10.85 16.26
CA SER A 214 7.18 -12.08 16.71
C SER A 214 5.88 -11.80 17.48
N ILE A 215 5.01 -10.98 16.90
CA ILE A 215 3.70 -10.67 17.43
C ILE A 215 2.84 -11.94 17.40
N THR A 216 2.25 -12.31 18.55
CA THR A 216 1.39 -13.48 18.68
C THR A 216 0.18 -13.13 19.53
N GLN A 217 -1.00 -13.48 19.07
CA GLN A 217 -2.23 -13.39 19.87
C GLN A 217 -2.23 -14.48 20.92
N THR A 218 -2.63 -14.15 22.16
CA THR A 218 -2.67 -15.09 23.29
C THR A 218 -4.00 -15.85 23.39
N GLY A 219 -5.03 -15.40 22.68
CA GLY A 219 -6.41 -15.89 22.84
C GLY A 219 -7.13 -15.33 24.08
N GLU A 220 -6.42 -14.62 24.97
CA GLU A 220 -7.01 -13.95 26.12
C GLU A 220 -7.67 -12.63 25.71
N LYS A 221 -8.77 -12.29 26.37
CA LYS A 221 -9.45 -11.00 26.14
C LYS A 221 -8.56 -9.82 26.54
N ARG A 222 -8.61 -8.73 25.77
CA ARG A 222 -7.89 -7.49 26.08
C ARG A 222 -8.38 -6.86 27.39
N LEU A 223 -7.48 -6.24 28.10
CA LEU A 223 -7.70 -5.52 29.36
C LEU A 223 -7.65 -4.00 29.13
N GLY A 224 -8.02 -3.21 30.13
CA GLY A 224 -7.88 -1.74 30.11
C GLY A 224 -9.12 -1.01 29.61
N GLN A 225 -10.32 -1.64 29.57
CA GLN A 225 -11.56 -1.03 29.08
C GLN A 225 -11.87 0.32 29.73
N THR A 226 -11.59 0.47 31.00
CA THR A 226 -11.84 1.73 31.72
C THR A 226 -10.98 2.90 31.22
N LEU A 227 -9.70 2.63 30.90
CA LEU A 227 -8.77 3.63 30.35
C LEU A 227 -9.08 4.00 28.89
N PHE A 228 -9.80 3.16 28.20
CA PHE A 228 -10.17 3.37 26.80
C PHE A 228 -11.67 3.62 26.61
N ALA A 229 -12.43 3.84 27.71
CA ALA A 229 -13.81 4.28 27.61
C ALA A 229 -13.86 5.69 26.99
N GLY A 230 -14.57 5.83 25.86
CA GLY A 230 -14.62 7.10 25.10
C GLY A 230 -13.32 7.49 24.40
N PHE A 231 -12.38 6.55 24.22
CA PHE A 231 -11.13 6.83 23.51
C PHE A 231 -11.39 7.07 22.02
N ASP A 232 -11.13 8.29 21.57
CA ASP A 232 -11.10 8.67 20.17
C ASP A 232 -9.64 8.73 19.68
N PRO A 233 -9.23 7.81 18.78
CA PRO A 233 -7.87 7.80 18.23
C PRO A 233 -7.50 9.10 17.50
N ALA A 234 -8.45 9.76 16.83
CA ALA A 234 -8.19 10.97 16.08
C ALA A 234 -7.95 12.18 17.02
N GLU A 235 -8.79 12.33 18.03
CA GLU A 235 -8.57 13.37 19.06
C GLU A 235 -7.26 13.12 19.85
N TYR A 236 -6.99 11.86 20.15
CA TYR A 236 -5.79 11.47 20.88
C TYR A 236 -4.52 11.80 20.10
N SER A 237 -4.49 11.48 18.80
CA SER A 237 -3.34 11.76 17.93
C SER A 237 -2.99 13.25 17.87
N ARG A 238 -3.99 14.14 17.93
CA ARG A 238 -3.77 15.60 17.95
C ARG A 238 -3.14 16.11 19.25
N LYS A 239 -3.33 15.39 20.35
CA LYS A 239 -2.84 15.79 21.70
C LYS A 239 -1.46 15.22 22.03
N VAL A 240 -0.95 14.31 21.24
CA VAL A 240 0.30 13.59 21.54
C VAL A 240 1.34 13.96 20.48
N PHE A 241 2.38 14.67 20.89
CA PHE A 241 3.49 15.02 20.01
C PHE A 241 4.53 13.90 19.96
N GLY A 242 4.78 13.35 18.77
CA GLY A 242 5.72 12.23 18.57
C GLY A 242 5.38 11.00 19.39
N MET A 243 4.09 10.81 19.72
CA MET A 243 3.57 9.72 20.56
C MET A 243 4.15 9.69 22.00
N TYR A 244 4.66 10.80 22.48
CA TYR A 244 4.97 10.96 23.90
C TYR A 244 3.70 11.39 24.64
N GLY A 245 3.25 10.56 25.61
CA GLY A 245 2.13 10.87 26.48
C GLY A 245 2.54 11.89 27.54
N GLY A 246 1.63 12.77 27.93
CA GLY A 246 1.79 13.74 29.00
C GLY A 246 0.48 14.40 29.35
N GLU A 247 0.45 15.21 30.40
CA GLU A 247 -0.72 16.03 30.71
C GLU A 247 -0.80 17.22 29.75
N PRO A 248 -1.98 17.47 29.11
CA PRO A 248 -2.16 18.61 28.24
C PRO A 248 -1.95 19.92 29.02
N GLN A 249 -1.07 20.77 28.51
CA GLN A 249 -0.87 22.10 29.05
C GLN A 249 -1.22 23.17 28.02
N ARG A 250 -1.92 24.21 28.44
CA ARG A 250 -2.22 25.36 27.56
C ARG A 250 -1.00 26.29 27.54
N ILE A 251 -0.43 26.48 26.35
CA ILE A 251 0.69 27.40 26.14
C ILE A 251 0.17 28.55 25.27
N THR A 252 0.50 29.77 25.62
CA THR A 252 0.24 30.95 24.79
C THR A 252 1.53 31.34 24.09
N LEU A 253 1.53 31.29 22.76
CA LEU A 253 2.64 31.70 21.91
C LEU A 253 2.32 33.07 21.31
N GLN A 254 3.22 34.01 21.47
CA GLN A 254 3.14 35.33 20.84
C GLN A 254 4.14 35.38 19.69
N PHE A 255 3.64 35.58 18.48
CA PHE A 255 4.48 35.75 17.30
C PHE A 255 4.60 37.23 16.96
N THR A 256 5.82 37.73 16.73
CA THR A 256 6.04 39.00 16.04
C THR A 256 5.75 38.79 14.55
N ASN A 257 5.19 39.79 13.89
CA ASN A 257 4.75 39.72 12.51
C ASN A 257 5.94 39.54 11.54
N ASP A 258 6.50 38.33 11.51
CA ASP A 258 7.61 37.93 10.64
C ASP A 258 7.02 37.13 9.47
N LYS A 259 7.19 37.65 8.25
CA LYS A 259 6.72 37.01 7.01
C LYS A 259 7.32 35.63 6.72
N ASN A 260 8.37 35.26 7.46
CA ASN A 260 9.07 33.97 7.35
C ASN A 260 8.69 32.98 8.47
N SER A 261 7.68 33.26 9.28
CA SER A 261 7.23 32.37 10.33
C SER A 261 6.61 31.09 9.76
N CYS A 262 7.39 30.05 9.74
CA CYS A 262 7.03 28.70 9.23
C CYS A 262 5.84 28.06 9.99
N LEU A 263 5.53 28.55 11.17
CA LEU A 263 4.49 28.03 12.05
C LEU A 263 3.05 28.31 11.59
N LEU A 264 2.85 29.35 10.77
CA LEU A 264 1.53 29.67 10.22
C LEU A 264 1.07 28.70 9.10
N TYR A 265 1.98 27.94 8.51
CA TYR A 265 1.70 27.01 7.41
C TYR A 265 1.64 25.55 7.85
N THR A 266 2.01 25.22 9.10
CA THR A 266 2.10 23.84 9.60
C THR A 266 1.04 23.47 10.63
N SER A 267 0.28 24.44 11.13
CA SER A 267 -0.87 24.19 11.99
C SER A 267 -2.15 24.61 11.28
N ASP A 268 -3.09 23.69 11.12
CA ASP A 268 -4.49 24.04 10.96
C ASP A 268 -4.89 24.82 12.21
N ALA A 269 -4.72 26.13 12.14
CA ALA A 269 -5.28 27.03 13.11
C ALA A 269 -6.78 27.10 12.85
N ALA A 270 -7.51 26.22 13.52
CA ALA A 270 -8.95 26.32 13.68
C ALA A 270 -9.26 27.22 14.87
#